data_ca734eca08883bf240a1f149a09f46a9
#
_entry.id   ca734eca08883bf240a1f149a09f46a9
#
_cell.length_a   1.000
_cell.length_b   1.000
_cell.length_c   1.000
_cell.angle_alpha   90.00
_cell.angle_beta   90.00
_cell.angle_gamma   90.00
#
_symmetry.space_group_name_H-M   'P 1'
#
loop_
_entity.id
_entity.type
_entity.pdbx_description
1 polymer ?
#
loop_
_entity_poly.entity_id
_entity_poly.type
_entity_poly.pdbx_seq_one_letter_code
_entity_poly.pdbx_strand_id
1 'polypeptide(L)'
;FPKLILIDPGHGEDDPGMIGADGLEEKGINLAISLLLKSELETRGYSVVMTRETDKGLYDASANNKKAQDMQRRIAMIGEKSPVLSVSIHQNSYQQDASVHGPQVFYYESSEEGKKLAEAVQSSLNEKLEIDRPREIKGNTSYYLLKRSPGTLVIVECGFLTNPEEARKLQTELYQQRV
;
A
#
# COMPACT_ATOMS: atom_id res chain seq x y z
N PHE A 1 24.22 11.02 -2.95
CA PHE A 1 22.97 10.87 -3.73
C PHE A 1 21.81 10.58 -2.78
N PRO A 2 20.62 11.17 -3.02
CA PRO A 2 19.43 10.85 -2.23
C PRO A 2 19.09 9.37 -2.32
N LYS A 3 18.65 8.78 -1.21
CA LYS A 3 18.17 7.40 -1.20
C LYS A 3 16.84 7.32 -1.95
N LEU A 4 16.72 6.33 -2.83
CA LEU A 4 15.52 6.11 -3.63
C LEU A 4 14.53 5.21 -2.89
N ILE A 5 13.29 5.68 -2.74
CA ILE A 5 12.17 4.91 -2.20
C ILE A 5 11.16 4.71 -3.31
N LEU A 6 10.66 3.47 -3.44
CA LEU A 6 9.60 3.17 -4.40
C LEU A 6 8.26 3.06 -3.65
N ILE A 7 7.25 3.77 -4.17
CA ILE A 7 5.88 3.68 -3.67
C ILE A 7 5.02 3.00 -4.72
N ASP A 8 4.26 2.00 -4.30
CA ASP A 8 3.38 1.23 -5.18
C ASP A 8 1.92 1.44 -4.76
N PRO A 9 1.18 2.36 -5.41
CA PRO A 9 -0.26 2.47 -5.21
C PRO A 9 -0.95 1.24 -5.80
N GLY A 10 -1.55 0.40 -4.96
CA GLY A 10 -2.18 -0.83 -5.38
C GLY A 10 -3.35 -0.60 -6.34
N HIS A 11 -3.55 -1.57 -7.25
CA HIS A 11 -4.63 -1.57 -8.24
C HIS A 11 -4.51 -0.43 -9.28
N GLY A 12 -5.59 -0.13 -9.99
CA GLY A 12 -5.62 0.93 -11.00
C GLY A 12 -6.38 0.54 -12.25
N GLU A 13 -6.89 1.53 -12.96
CA GLU A 13 -7.63 1.41 -14.22
C GLU A 13 -8.84 0.47 -14.10
N ASP A 14 -8.85 -0.67 -14.78
CA ASP A 14 -9.96 -1.64 -14.72
C ASP A 14 -9.97 -2.45 -13.41
N ASP A 15 -8.91 -2.40 -12.63
CA ASP A 15 -8.83 -3.06 -11.33
C ASP A 15 -9.10 -2.04 -10.22
N PRO A 16 -10.34 -1.98 -9.69
CA PRO A 16 -10.67 -1.03 -8.63
C PRO A 16 -10.11 -1.42 -7.26
N GLY A 17 -9.60 -2.63 -7.11
CA GLY A 17 -9.33 -3.23 -5.82
C GLY A 17 -10.62 -3.55 -5.09
N MET A 18 -10.64 -3.39 -3.78
CA MET A 18 -11.85 -3.54 -2.98
C MET A 18 -12.83 -2.42 -3.28
N ILE A 19 -14.11 -2.77 -3.39
CA ILE A 19 -15.20 -1.81 -3.52
C ILE A 19 -15.95 -1.75 -2.19
N GLY A 20 -15.89 -0.59 -1.55
CA GLY A 20 -16.58 -0.35 -0.29
C GLY A 20 -18.01 0.13 -0.48
N ALA A 21 -18.62 0.59 0.61
CA ALA A 21 -19.96 1.16 0.58
C ALA A 21 -20.03 2.33 -0.40
N ASP A 22 -21.20 2.53 -1.01
CA ASP A 22 -21.47 3.61 -1.98
C ASP A 22 -20.52 3.62 -3.19
N GLY A 23 -19.98 2.45 -3.55
CA GLY A 23 -19.12 2.33 -4.71
C GLY A 23 -17.71 2.87 -4.52
N LEU A 24 -17.27 3.07 -3.28
CA LEU A 24 -15.92 3.55 -2.96
C LEU A 24 -14.87 2.55 -3.44
N GLU A 25 -13.96 3.00 -4.30
CA GLU A 25 -12.93 2.13 -4.88
C GLU A 25 -11.59 2.31 -4.18
N GLU A 26 -10.99 1.20 -3.81
CA GLU A 26 -9.69 1.15 -3.13
C GLU A 26 -8.60 1.89 -3.90
N LYS A 27 -8.56 1.74 -5.22
CA LYS A 27 -7.49 2.30 -6.08
C LYS A 27 -7.31 3.81 -5.93
N GLY A 28 -8.41 4.54 -5.76
CA GLY A 28 -8.37 6.00 -5.59
C GLY A 28 -7.78 6.42 -4.26
N ILE A 29 -8.13 5.73 -3.20
CA ILE A 29 -7.56 5.97 -1.86
C ILE A 29 -6.07 5.64 -1.86
N ASN A 30 -5.70 4.52 -2.45
CA ASN A 30 -4.30 4.09 -2.57
C ASN A 30 -3.45 5.15 -3.27
N LEU A 31 -3.97 5.70 -4.37
CA LEU A 31 -3.28 6.76 -5.11
C LEU A 31 -3.16 8.04 -4.29
N ALA A 32 -4.25 8.49 -3.66
CA ALA A 32 -4.27 9.72 -2.87
C ALA A 32 -3.25 9.67 -1.73
N ILE A 33 -3.26 8.61 -0.95
CA ILE A 33 -2.30 8.43 0.16
C ILE A 33 -0.87 8.35 -0.38
N SER A 34 -0.66 7.62 -1.47
CA SER A 34 0.67 7.47 -2.07
C SER A 34 1.25 8.78 -2.56
N LEU A 35 0.44 9.66 -3.15
CA LEU A 35 0.89 10.98 -3.61
C LEU A 35 1.27 11.87 -2.43
N LEU A 36 0.53 11.82 -1.33
CA LEU A 36 0.87 12.56 -0.11
C LEU A 36 2.17 12.03 0.50
N LEU A 37 2.34 10.71 0.53
CA LEU A 37 3.58 10.07 1.01
C LEU A 37 4.78 10.47 0.16
N LYS A 38 4.63 10.49 -1.16
CA LYS A 38 5.68 10.96 -2.07
C LYS A 38 6.12 12.38 -1.72
N SER A 39 5.17 13.29 -1.59
CA SER A 39 5.44 14.68 -1.25
C SER A 39 6.19 14.81 0.08
N GLU A 40 5.75 14.10 1.09
CA GLU A 40 6.37 14.10 2.42
C GLU A 40 7.81 13.57 2.38
N LEU A 41 8.04 12.47 1.69
CA LEU A 41 9.37 11.88 1.57
C LEU A 41 10.32 12.79 0.78
N GLU A 42 9.85 13.42 -0.28
CA GLU A 42 10.65 14.36 -1.06
C GLU A 42 11.04 15.59 -0.23
N THR A 43 10.11 16.09 0.59
CA THR A 43 10.38 17.19 1.52
C THR A 43 11.48 16.82 2.51
N ARG A 44 11.59 15.54 2.88
CA ARG A 44 12.63 15.03 3.79
C ARG A 44 13.92 14.65 3.09
N GLY A 45 14.05 14.91 1.78
CA GLY A 45 15.29 14.70 1.03
C GLY A 45 15.44 13.34 0.37
N TYR A 46 14.41 12.52 0.34
CA TYR A 46 14.44 11.26 -0.40
C TYR A 46 14.07 11.47 -1.87
N SER A 47 14.60 10.61 -2.74
CA SER A 47 14.08 10.48 -4.10
C SER A 47 12.96 9.45 -4.10
N VAL A 48 11.91 9.71 -4.87
CA VAL A 48 10.74 8.81 -4.91
C VAL A 48 10.41 8.45 -6.34
N VAL A 49 10.15 7.16 -6.57
CA VAL A 49 9.57 6.66 -7.80
C VAL A 49 8.28 5.92 -7.45
N MET A 50 7.26 6.07 -8.29
CA MET A 50 5.98 5.39 -8.11
C MET A 50 5.70 4.45 -9.26
N THR A 51 5.05 3.32 -8.98
CA THR A 51 4.64 2.38 -10.03
C THR A 51 3.57 2.99 -10.92
N ARG A 52 2.71 3.84 -10.35
CA ARG A 52 1.77 4.68 -11.10
C ARG A 52 1.55 5.99 -10.35
N GLU A 53 1.28 7.06 -11.09
CA GLU A 53 0.96 8.38 -10.52
C GLU A 53 -0.45 8.85 -10.92
N THR A 54 -1.16 8.02 -11.67
CA THR A 54 -2.53 8.27 -12.14
C THR A 54 -3.37 7.00 -11.95
N ASP A 55 -4.61 7.03 -12.41
CA ASP A 55 -5.51 5.87 -12.37
C ASP A 55 -5.22 4.84 -13.45
N LYS A 56 -3.97 4.68 -13.84
CA LYS A 56 -3.60 3.67 -14.84
C LYS A 56 -3.14 2.38 -14.18
N GLY A 57 -3.43 1.24 -14.82
CA GLY A 57 -2.82 -0.03 -14.51
C GLY A 57 -1.53 -0.22 -15.32
N LEU A 58 -0.70 -1.16 -14.91
CA LEU A 58 0.56 -1.48 -15.58
C LEU A 58 0.38 -2.69 -16.50
N TYR A 59 -0.60 -2.62 -17.38
CA TYR A 59 -0.92 -3.70 -18.31
C TYR A 59 -1.35 -3.13 -19.67
N ASP A 60 -1.20 -3.93 -20.71
CA ASP A 60 -1.69 -3.58 -22.05
C ASP A 60 -3.18 -3.90 -22.15
N ALA A 61 -3.94 -3.08 -22.88
CA ALA A 61 -5.37 -3.31 -23.09
C ALA A 61 -5.66 -4.67 -23.75
N SER A 62 -4.69 -5.18 -24.52
CA SER A 62 -4.78 -6.46 -25.24
C SER A 62 -4.33 -7.67 -24.43
N ALA A 63 -3.87 -7.48 -23.18
CA ALA A 63 -3.35 -8.57 -22.36
C ALA A 63 -4.44 -9.60 -22.04
N ASN A 64 -4.10 -10.89 -22.14
CA ASN A 64 -5.02 -11.98 -21.79
C ASN A 64 -5.30 -12.05 -20.29
N ASN A 65 -4.27 -11.77 -19.48
CA ASN A 65 -4.39 -11.70 -18.01
C ASN A 65 -3.80 -10.39 -17.53
N LYS A 66 -4.65 -9.38 -17.47
CA LYS A 66 -4.26 -8.01 -17.10
C LYS A 66 -3.69 -7.94 -15.68
N LYS A 67 -4.29 -8.64 -14.72
CA LYS A 67 -3.81 -8.65 -13.33
C LYS A 67 -2.41 -9.26 -13.21
N ALA A 68 -2.16 -10.36 -13.90
CA ALA A 68 -0.84 -10.98 -13.89
C ALA A 68 0.21 -10.07 -14.51
N GLN A 69 -0.09 -9.46 -15.65
CA GLN A 69 0.82 -8.54 -16.32
C GLN A 69 1.11 -7.30 -15.45
N ASP A 70 0.08 -6.72 -14.85
CA ASP A 70 0.20 -5.59 -13.95
C ASP A 70 1.16 -5.91 -12.80
N MET A 71 0.96 -7.03 -12.13
CA MET A 71 1.80 -7.46 -11.02
C MET A 71 3.24 -7.71 -11.45
N GLN A 72 3.44 -8.40 -12.56
CA GLN A 72 4.77 -8.67 -13.10
C GLN A 72 5.51 -7.37 -13.42
N ARG A 73 4.83 -6.37 -13.97
CA ARG A 73 5.43 -5.07 -14.30
C ARG A 73 5.78 -4.25 -13.06
N ARG A 74 4.96 -4.33 -12.01
CA ARG A 74 5.29 -3.68 -10.73
C ARG A 74 6.56 -4.29 -10.14
N ILE A 75 6.66 -5.60 -10.12
CA ILE A 75 7.85 -6.31 -9.65
C ILE A 75 9.08 -5.97 -10.50
N ALA A 76 8.91 -5.92 -11.82
CA ALA A 76 10.00 -5.53 -12.74
C ALA A 76 10.50 -4.12 -12.45
N MET A 77 9.62 -3.16 -12.18
CA MET A 77 10.02 -1.80 -11.80
C MET A 77 10.84 -1.80 -10.51
N ILE A 78 10.45 -2.57 -9.51
CA ILE A 78 11.20 -2.67 -8.25
C ILE A 78 12.61 -3.19 -8.51
N GLY A 79 12.74 -4.23 -9.32
CA GLY A 79 14.04 -4.78 -9.69
C GLY A 79 14.90 -3.81 -10.48
N GLU A 80 14.32 -3.13 -11.46
CA GLU A 80 15.01 -2.18 -12.33
C GLU A 80 15.50 -0.94 -11.58
N LYS A 81 14.63 -0.39 -10.71
CA LYS A 81 14.95 0.83 -9.97
C LYS A 81 15.83 0.59 -8.75
N SER A 82 15.88 -0.61 -8.23
CA SER A 82 16.69 -0.98 -7.07
C SER A 82 16.58 0.01 -5.90
N PRO A 83 15.36 0.30 -5.41
CA PRO A 83 15.20 1.25 -4.31
C PRO A 83 15.77 0.68 -3.01
N VAL A 84 16.09 1.57 -2.04
CA VAL A 84 16.54 1.11 -0.72
C VAL A 84 15.41 0.40 0.03
N LEU A 85 14.16 0.79 -0.23
CA LEU A 85 12.97 0.10 0.25
C LEU A 85 11.78 0.44 -0.65
N SER A 86 10.75 -0.39 -0.58
CA SER A 86 9.50 -0.21 -1.31
C SER A 86 8.32 -0.31 -0.36
N VAL A 87 7.31 0.52 -0.60
CA VAL A 87 6.06 0.53 0.18
C VAL A 87 4.90 0.42 -0.78
N SER A 88 4.10 -0.62 -0.63
CA SER A 88 2.86 -0.79 -1.39
C SER A 88 1.67 -0.36 -0.51
N ILE A 89 0.84 0.53 -1.03
CA ILE A 89 -0.29 1.11 -0.31
C ILE A 89 -1.58 0.47 -0.78
N HIS A 90 -2.33 -0.08 0.17
CA HIS A 90 -3.58 -0.78 -0.03
C HIS A 90 -4.61 -0.42 1.03
N GLN A 91 -5.86 -0.84 0.81
CA GLN A 91 -6.91 -0.82 1.81
C GLN A 91 -7.37 -2.25 2.04
N ASN A 92 -7.79 -2.54 3.26
CA ASN A 92 -8.18 -3.88 3.67
C ASN A 92 -9.70 -4.07 3.64
N SER A 93 -10.13 -5.31 3.78
CA SER A 93 -11.54 -5.67 3.89
C SER A 93 -11.72 -6.94 4.70
N TYR A 94 -12.84 -7.02 5.42
CA TYR A 94 -13.24 -8.22 6.14
C TYR A 94 -14.75 -8.30 6.15
N GLN A 95 -15.31 -9.09 5.25
CA GLN A 95 -16.75 -9.14 5.01
C GLN A 95 -17.54 -9.77 6.16
N GLN A 96 -16.91 -10.64 6.94
CA GLN A 96 -17.56 -11.39 8.01
C GLN A 96 -17.87 -10.53 9.23
N ASP A 97 -17.17 -9.42 9.43
CA ASP A 97 -17.37 -8.55 10.59
C ASP A 97 -16.98 -7.10 10.25
N ALA A 98 -18.00 -6.25 10.11
CA ALA A 98 -17.81 -4.84 9.78
C ALA A 98 -17.19 -4.01 10.92
N SER A 99 -17.08 -4.56 12.13
CA SER A 99 -16.44 -3.87 13.25
C SER A 99 -14.90 -3.93 13.19
N VAL A 100 -14.34 -4.81 12.38
CA VAL A 100 -12.90 -4.96 12.23
C VAL A 100 -12.33 -3.70 11.58
N HIS A 101 -11.28 -3.13 12.19
CA HIS A 101 -10.68 -1.87 11.75
C HIS A 101 -9.21 -1.79 12.16
N GLY A 102 -8.55 -0.75 11.69
CA GLY A 102 -7.17 -0.43 12.02
C GLY A 102 -6.17 -0.80 10.92
N PRO A 103 -5.05 -0.08 10.84
CA PRO A 103 -4.01 -0.36 9.87
C PRO A 103 -3.23 -1.62 10.23
N GLN A 104 -2.72 -2.31 9.22
CA GLN A 104 -1.85 -3.46 9.41
C GLN A 104 -0.79 -3.52 8.32
N VAL A 105 0.45 -3.78 8.72
CA VAL A 105 1.59 -3.86 7.81
C VAL A 105 2.02 -5.32 7.64
N PHE A 106 2.14 -5.73 6.38
CA PHE A 106 2.57 -7.08 5.99
C PHE A 106 3.99 -7.02 5.43
N TYR A 107 4.76 -8.05 5.74
CA TYR A 107 6.12 -8.22 5.24
C TYR A 107 6.33 -9.67 4.84
N TYR A 108 7.33 -9.94 3.98
CA TYR A 108 7.68 -11.31 3.64
C TYR A 108 8.30 -12.00 4.86
N GLU A 109 7.73 -13.13 5.25
CA GLU A 109 8.01 -13.79 6.54
C GLU A 109 9.50 -14.02 6.83
N SER A 110 10.29 -14.36 5.81
CA SER A 110 11.73 -14.61 5.97
C SER A 110 12.60 -13.36 5.85
N SER A 111 12.01 -12.19 5.58
CA SER A 111 12.75 -10.93 5.42
C SER A 111 12.94 -10.22 6.75
N GLU A 112 14.15 -10.24 7.29
CA GLU A 112 14.46 -9.53 8.53
C GLU A 112 14.35 -8.01 8.36
N GLU A 113 14.84 -7.48 7.24
CA GLU A 113 14.75 -6.04 6.95
C GLU A 113 13.30 -5.62 6.71
N GLY A 114 12.50 -6.47 6.04
CA GLY A 114 11.07 -6.26 5.88
C GLY A 114 10.35 -6.20 7.21
N LYS A 115 10.70 -7.07 8.13
CA LYS A 115 10.14 -7.09 9.48
C LYS A 115 10.45 -5.80 10.24
N LYS A 116 11.69 -5.34 10.21
CA LYS A 116 12.10 -4.09 10.86
C LYS A 116 11.34 -2.89 10.32
N LEU A 117 11.23 -2.81 9.00
CA LEU A 117 10.46 -1.75 8.36
C LEU A 117 8.99 -1.83 8.75
N ALA A 118 8.41 -3.02 8.73
CA ALA A 118 7.02 -3.22 9.12
C ALA A 118 6.75 -2.79 10.56
N GLU A 119 7.64 -3.13 11.49
CA GLU A 119 7.52 -2.72 12.90
C GLU A 119 7.54 -1.19 13.05
N ALA A 120 8.45 -0.52 12.36
CA ALA A 120 8.55 0.94 12.41
C ALA A 120 7.29 1.61 11.86
N VAL A 121 6.81 1.16 10.70
CA VAL A 121 5.60 1.72 10.07
C VAL A 121 4.36 1.43 10.90
N GLN A 122 4.19 0.19 11.39
CA GLN A 122 3.02 -0.18 12.20
C GLN A 122 2.96 0.64 13.49
N SER A 123 4.08 0.79 14.17
CA SER A 123 4.18 1.57 15.41
C SER A 123 3.78 3.02 15.18
N SER A 124 4.30 3.64 14.10
CA SER A 124 3.96 5.02 13.76
C SER A 124 2.49 5.19 13.40
N LEU A 125 1.92 4.27 12.64
CA LEU A 125 0.50 4.30 12.28
C LEU A 125 -0.39 4.20 13.52
N ASN A 126 -0.08 3.27 14.42
CA ASN A 126 -0.85 3.08 15.65
C ASN A 126 -0.83 4.34 16.52
N GLU A 127 0.33 4.98 16.64
CA GLU A 127 0.49 6.21 17.43
C GLU A 127 -0.19 7.40 16.75
N LYS A 128 0.11 7.66 15.49
CA LYS A 128 -0.36 8.85 14.78
C LYS A 128 -1.85 8.82 14.49
N LEU A 129 -2.42 7.65 14.30
CA LEU A 129 -3.86 7.50 14.06
C LEU A 129 -4.64 7.26 15.35
N GLU A 130 -3.95 7.21 16.49
CA GLU A 130 -4.55 7.02 17.81
C GLU A 130 -5.45 5.77 17.85
N ILE A 131 -4.92 4.65 17.38
CA ILE A 131 -5.67 3.40 17.27
C ILE A 131 -5.89 2.79 18.66
N ASP A 132 -7.15 2.58 19.03
CA ASP A 132 -7.56 2.05 20.33
C ASP A 132 -7.27 0.55 20.48
N ARG A 133 -7.30 -0.19 19.38
CA ARG A 133 -6.98 -1.63 19.34
C ARG A 133 -5.90 -1.87 18.30
N PRO A 134 -4.63 -1.56 18.62
CA PRO A 134 -3.55 -1.65 17.66
C PRO A 134 -3.32 -3.08 17.18
N ARG A 135 -3.11 -3.21 15.87
CA ARG A 135 -2.74 -4.47 15.25
C ARG A 135 -1.24 -4.62 15.25
N GLU A 136 -0.79 -5.85 15.20
CA GLU A 136 0.62 -6.18 15.04
C GLU A 136 0.95 -6.40 13.57
N ILE A 137 2.23 -6.30 13.24
CA ILE A 137 2.72 -6.66 11.91
C ILE A 137 2.44 -8.13 11.62
N LYS A 138 2.34 -8.47 10.34
CA LYS A 138 2.04 -9.84 9.93
C LYS A 138 3.01 -10.33 8.85
N GLY A 139 3.71 -11.43 9.16
CA GLY A 139 4.51 -12.13 8.17
C GLY A 139 3.60 -12.86 7.18
N ASN A 140 3.98 -12.84 5.91
CA ASN A 140 3.18 -13.42 4.83
C ASN A 140 4.07 -14.13 3.82
N THR A 141 3.61 -15.27 3.32
CA THR A 141 4.34 -16.08 2.34
C THR A 141 3.59 -16.25 1.02
N SER A 142 2.36 -15.76 0.95
CA SER A 142 1.47 -16.00 -0.19
C SER A 142 1.26 -14.81 -1.12
N TYR A 143 1.39 -13.58 -0.63
CA TYR A 143 1.21 -12.41 -1.49
C TYR A 143 2.31 -12.35 -2.54
N TYR A 144 1.91 -12.38 -3.79
CA TYR A 144 2.83 -12.46 -4.93
C TYR A 144 3.84 -11.30 -4.93
N LEU A 145 3.38 -10.08 -4.63
CA LEU A 145 4.25 -8.92 -4.55
C LEU A 145 5.35 -9.08 -3.50
N LEU A 146 5.01 -9.56 -2.30
CA LEU A 146 5.99 -9.82 -1.24
C LEU A 146 6.94 -10.95 -1.61
N LYS A 147 6.39 -12.02 -2.17
CA LYS A 147 7.16 -13.23 -2.49
C LYS A 147 8.15 -13.03 -3.63
N ARG A 148 7.80 -12.23 -4.62
CA ARG A 148 8.57 -12.11 -5.86
C ARG A 148 9.34 -10.82 -6.01
N SER A 149 9.07 -9.80 -5.20
CA SER A 149 9.81 -8.54 -5.29
C SER A 149 11.19 -8.67 -4.68
N PRO A 150 12.23 -8.13 -5.35
CA PRO A 150 13.56 -8.09 -4.76
C PRO A 150 13.64 -6.97 -3.72
N GLY A 151 14.57 -7.12 -2.77
CA GLY A 151 14.83 -6.08 -1.76
C GLY A 151 13.81 -6.04 -0.65
N THR A 152 13.81 -4.93 0.06
CA THR A 152 12.94 -4.72 1.24
C THR A 152 11.62 -4.10 0.79
N LEU A 153 10.51 -4.80 1.04
CA LEU A 153 9.18 -4.34 0.68
C LEU A 153 8.19 -4.65 1.80
N VAL A 154 7.31 -3.69 2.08
CA VAL A 154 6.15 -3.90 2.96
C VAL A 154 4.87 -3.52 2.22
N ILE A 155 3.77 -4.18 2.58
CA ILE A 155 2.42 -3.80 2.15
C ILE A 155 1.73 -3.17 3.34
N VAL A 156 1.28 -1.93 3.18
CA VAL A 156 0.55 -1.19 4.21
C VAL A 156 -0.92 -1.21 3.85
N GLU A 157 -1.70 -1.93 4.64
CA GLU A 157 -3.16 -1.89 4.59
C GLU A 157 -3.59 -0.78 5.54
N CYS A 158 -4.00 0.37 5.00
CA CYS A 158 -4.20 1.59 5.81
C CYS A 158 -5.41 1.53 6.72
N GLY A 159 -6.40 0.72 6.38
CA GLY A 159 -7.61 0.52 7.15
C GLY A 159 -8.59 -0.34 6.37
N PHE A 160 -9.77 -0.60 6.96
CA PHE A 160 -10.77 -1.51 6.40
C PHE A 160 -11.90 -0.73 5.74
N LEU A 161 -12.09 -0.93 4.44
CA LEU A 161 -13.22 -0.33 3.70
C LEU A 161 -14.56 -0.97 4.07
N THR A 162 -14.52 -2.12 4.74
CA THR A 162 -15.71 -2.79 5.29
C THR A 162 -16.17 -2.20 6.61
N ASN A 163 -15.34 -1.40 7.28
CA ASN A 163 -15.75 -0.66 8.47
C ASN A 163 -16.26 0.72 8.04
N PRO A 164 -17.54 1.06 8.28
CA PRO A 164 -18.12 2.31 7.79
C PRO A 164 -17.43 3.58 8.28
N GLU A 165 -17.01 3.62 9.54
CA GLU A 165 -16.33 4.78 10.11
C GLU A 165 -14.95 4.95 9.50
N GLU A 166 -14.18 3.86 9.40
CA GLU A 166 -12.83 3.89 8.82
C GLU A 166 -12.88 4.22 7.32
N ALA A 167 -13.84 3.64 6.58
CA ALA A 167 -14.05 3.97 5.17
C ALA A 167 -14.35 5.46 4.97
N ARG A 168 -15.13 6.06 5.86
CA ARG A 168 -15.41 7.50 5.83
C ARG A 168 -14.15 8.32 6.06
N LYS A 169 -13.36 7.97 7.07
CA LYS A 169 -12.11 8.67 7.41
C LYS A 169 -11.10 8.59 6.25
N LEU A 170 -10.96 7.41 5.64
CA LEU A 170 -9.99 7.17 4.57
C LEU A 170 -10.27 7.97 3.29
N GLN A 171 -11.49 8.50 3.14
CA GLN A 171 -11.87 9.37 2.03
C GLN A 171 -11.53 10.83 2.29
N THR A 172 -11.16 11.19 3.51
CA THR A 172 -10.86 12.58 3.88
C THR A 172 -9.37 12.87 3.69
N GLU A 173 -9.08 14.05 3.15
CA GLU A 173 -7.68 14.48 2.97
C GLU A 173 -6.95 14.57 4.30
N LEU A 174 -7.62 15.08 5.34
CA LEU A 174 -7.02 15.22 6.67
C LEU A 174 -6.54 13.88 7.23
N TYR A 175 -7.37 12.84 7.15
CA TYR A 175 -6.98 11.52 7.64
C TYR A 175 -5.90 10.88 6.76
N GLN A 176 -6.01 11.04 5.45
CA GLN A 176 -5.00 10.56 4.51
C GLN A 176 -3.63 11.18 4.79
N GLN A 177 -3.59 12.47 5.15
CA GLN A 177 -2.35 13.14 5.54
C GLN A 177 -1.76 12.57 6.84
N ARG A 178 -2.60 12.13 7.76
CA ARG A 178 -2.14 11.51 9.00
C ARG A 178 -1.55 10.13 8.77
N VAL A 179 -2.11 9.38 7.82
CA VAL A 179 -1.60 8.07 7.44
C VAL A 179 -0.22 8.19 6.80
#